data_f8010c4858f739a6359d596950abf369
#
_entry.id   f8010c4858f739a6359d596950abf369
#
_cell.length_a   1.000
_cell.length_b   1.000
_cell.length_c   1.000
_cell.angle_alpha   90.00
_cell.angle_beta   90.00
_cell.angle_gamma   90.00
#
_symmetry.space_group_name_H-M   'P 1'
#
loop_
_entity.id
_entity.type
_entity.pdbx_description
1 polymer ?
#
loop_
_entity_poly.entity_id
_entity_poly.type
_entity_poly.pdbx_seq_one_letter_code
_entity_poly.pdbx_strand_id
1 'polypeptide(L)'
;MALDIPGMVSRHRSTSRKKSGKKKGTEFDLSLYSSKLGVDIFYRRTGNDYKIHKVTGFSNIPSDYSEDFRGLKVDMKGLNLYYIFNNRRFSYPAAFSQSTNQRRNAGSFIAGLSVSTHNLNFDYTLLPEIIRETMNSGMKVKHIKYTNLSLNFGYAYNWVFARNCLACLSINPAVAYKTSRIEKAEGEKNEWYKNINIDFIVRAGIVYNNSKYFVGSSFVGRTYDYYRKNFSLNNGFGTLQVYAGFNFYLKKEYRKKKSERRDTF
;
A
#
# COMPACT_ATOMS: atom_id res chain seq x y z
N MET A 1 22.36 -15.83 5.54
CA MET A 1 22.42 -15.28 4.19
C MET A 1 21.09 -14.63 3.90
N ALA A 2 21.02 -13.32 3.83
CA ALA A 2 19.78 -12.59 3.64
C ALA A 2 19.80 -12.00 2.22
N LEU A 3 18.79 -12.31 1.41
CA LEU A 3 18.54 -11.60 0.17
C LEU A 3 17.69 -10.38 0.54
N ASP A 4 18.32 -9.25 0.69
CA ASP A 4 17.61 -7.99 0.94
C ASP A 4 17.16 -7.46 -0.42
N ILE A 5 15.88 -7.60 -0.73
CA ILE A 5 15.28 -6.96 -1.90
C ILE A 5 14.62 -5.69 -1.37
N PRO A 6 15.24 -4.52 -1.48
CA PRO A 6 14.64 -3.28 -1.04
C PRO A 6 13.43 -2.99 -1.92
N GLY A 7 12.24 -3.26 -1.41
CA GLY A 7 10.98 -3.00 -2.09
C GLY A 7 10.56 -1.54 -2.08
N MET A 8 11.44 -0.61 -2.36
CA MET A 8 11.04 0.75 -2.70
C MET A 8 11.00 0.87 -4.22
N VAL A 9 9.92 0.41 -4.80
CA VAL A 9 9.61 0.68 -6.20
C VAL A 9 9.07 2.11 -6.28
N SER A 10 9.96 3.08 -6.36
CA SER A 10 9.60 4.37 -6.90
C SER A 10 9.35 4.18 -8.39
N ARG A 11 8.10 4.24 -8.81
CA ARG A 11 7.74 4.32 -10.21
C ARG A 11 8.21 5.66 -10.76
N HIS A 12 9.43 5.72 -11.23
CA HIS A 12 9.87 6.81 -12.07
C HIS A 12 9.10 6.68 -13.38
N ARG A 13 8.18 7.61 -13.61
CA ARG A 13 7.51 7.80 -14.90
C ARG A 13 8.55 8.29 -15.89
N SER A 14 9.41 7.39 -16.35
CA SER A 14 10.32 7.65 -17.44
C SER A 14 9.50 7.70 -18.74
N THR A 15 9.27 8.91 -19.21
CA THR A 15 8.99 9.18 -20.63
C THR A 15 10.23 8.83 -21.44
N SER A 16 10.46 7.57 -21.75
CA SER A 16 11.42 7.21 -22.76
C SER A 16 11.13 5.87 -23.39
N ARG A 17 11.02 5.91 -24.71
CA ARG A 17 11.13 4.86 -25.73
C ARG A 17 10.69 3.44 -25.33
N LYS A 18 9.65 2.97 -26.01
CA LYS A 18 9.20 1.58 -26.05
C LYS A 18 10.40 0.61 -26.22
N LYS A 19 10.89 0.04 -25.12
CA LYS A 19 11.64 -1.22 -25.17
C LYS A 19 10.60 -2.34 -25.18
N SER A 20 10.57 -3.08 -26.28
CA SER A 20 9.76 -4.27 -26.50
C SER A 20 9.89 -5.25 -25.33
N GLY A 21 8.77 -5.67 -24.71
CA GLY A 21 8.73 -6.74 -23.72
C GLY A 21 8.40 -6.34 -22.27
N LYS A 22 8.27 -5.07 -21.92
CA LYS A 22 7.83 -4.65 -20.56
C LYS A 22 6.31 -4.75 -20.42
N LYS A 23 5.83 -5.68 -19.61
CA LYS A 23 4.42 -5.76 -19.23
C LYS A 23 4.13 -4.75 -18.12
N LYS A 24 3.18 -3.86 -18.34
CA LYS A 24 2.67 -2.93 -17.31
C LYS A 24 1.98 -3.71 -16.20
N GLY A 25 2.26 -3.36 -14.94
CA GLY A 25 1.49 -3.83 -13.81
C GLY A 25 0.07 -3.22 -13.81
N THR A 26 -0.86 -3.91 -13.16
CA THR A 26 -2.24 -3.42 -12.93
C THR A 26 -2.36 -3.02 -11.46
N GLU A 27 -2.94 -1.86 -11.21
CA GLU A 27 -3.18 -1.35 -9.86
C GLU A 27 -4.62 -0.87 -9.76
N PHE A 28 -5.27 -1.26 -8.68
CA PHE A 28 -6.60 -0.79 -8.31
C PHE A 28 -6.61 -0.51 -6.80
N ASP A 29 -6.90 0.73 -6.43
CA ASP A 29 -7.05 1.17 -5.06
C ASP A 29 -8.38 1.90 -4.93
N LEU A 30 -9.25 1.41 -4.05
CA LEU A 30 -10.51 2.04 -3.68
C LEU A 30 -10.51 2.31 -2.18
N SER A 31 -10.65 3.56 -1.79
CA SER A 31 -10.78 3.96 -0.40
C SER A 31 -12.11 4.70 -0.19
N LEU A 32 -12.92 4.17 0.72
CA LEU A 32 -14.18 4.75 1.13
C LEU A 32 -14.04 5.32 2.54
N TYR A 33 -14.36 6.59 2.68
CA TYR A 33 -14.24 7.32 3.93
C TYR A 33 -15.62 7.79 4.42
N SER A 34 -16.03 7.32 5.58
CA SER A 34 -17.15 7.89 6.32
C SER A 34 -16.66 8.63 7.56
N SER A 35 -17.57 9.21 8.33
CA SER A 35 -17.21 9.89 9.59
C SER A 35 -16.64 8.92 10.62
N LYS A 36 -17.16 7.70 10.72
CA LYS A 36 -16.82 6.71 11.75
C LYS A 36 -15.96 5.57 11.23
N LEU A 37 -16.18 5.14 9.99
CA LEU A 37 -15.58 3.96 9.40
C LEU A 37 -14.88 4.33 8.11
N GLY A 38 -13.80 3.64 7.83
CA GLY A 38 -13.17 3.66 6.53
C GLY A 38 -12.88 2.27 6.04
N VAL A 39 -12.89 2.11 4.73
CA VAL A 39 -12.64 0.85 4.02
C VAL A 39 -11.66 1.11 2.90
N ASP A 40 -10.57 0.36 2.86
CA ASP A 40 -9.67 0.34 1.71
C ASP A 40 -9.70 -1.05 1.06
N ILE A 41 -9.86 -1.08 -0.23
CA ILE A 41 -9.75 -2.29 -1.05
C ILE A 41 -8.62 -2.04 -2.04
N PHE A 42 -7.69 -2.96 -2.14
CA PHE A 42 -6.59 -2.84 -3.07
C PHE A 42 -6.32 -4.14 -3.82
N TYR A 43 -5.93 -3.99 -5.06
CA TYR A 43 -5.44 -5.05 -5.91
C TYR A 43 -4.22 -4.53 -6.68
N ARG A 44 -3.13 -5.28 -6.65
CA ARG A 44 -1.92 -4.96 -7.39
C ARG A 44 -1.36 -6.19 -8.04
N ARG A 45 -1.08 -6.08 -9.31
CA ARG A 45 -0.30 -7.02 -10.08
C ARG A 45 0.89 -6.28 -10.67
N THR A 46 2.09 -6.68 -10.27
CA THR A 46 3.29 -6.06 -10.80
C THR A 46 3.58 -6.55 -12.23
N GLY A 47 4.25 -5.71 -13.00
CA GLY A 47 4.81 -6.10 -14.29
C GLY A 47 6.05 -6.98 -14.12
N ASN A 48 6.83 -7.08 -15.18
CA ASN A 48 8.12 -7.80 -15.23
C ASN A 48 9.32 -6.83 -15.29
N ASP A 49 9.20 -5.67 -14.64
CA ASP A 49 10.16 -4.56 -14.69
C ASP A 49 10.90 -4.35 -13.37
N TYR A 50 11.16 -5.42 -12.65
CA TYR A 50 11.98 -5.36 -11.44
C TYR A 50 13.45 -5.17 -11.78
N LYS A 51 14.18 -4.55 -10.84
CA LYS A 51 15.63 -4.45 -10.87
C LYS A 51 16.21 -5.06 -9.60
N ILE A 52 17.27 -5.79 -9.75
CA ILE A 52 18.13 -6.18 -8.63
C ILE A 52 19.03 -4.98 -8.36
N HIS A 53 18.93 -4.40 -7.16
CA HIS A 53 19.72 -3.21 -6.79
C HIS A 53 20.90 -3.55 -5.91
N LYS A 54 20.86 -4.68 -5.22
CA LYS A 54 21.93 -5.07 -4.32
C LYS A 54 21.86 -6.58 -4.07
N VAL A 55 23.00 -7.22 -4.14
CA VAL A 55 23.15 -8.63 -3.80
C VAL A 55 24.17 -8.72 -2.65
N THR A 56 23.76 -9.23 -1.50
CA THR A 56 24.62 -9.38 -0.33
C THR A 56 24.76 -10.84 0.04
N GLY A 57 25.95 -11.22 0.56
CA GLY A 57 26.23 -12.60 0.96
C GLY A 57 26.86 -13.46 -0.12
N PHE A 58 27.27 -12.87 -1.23
CA PHE A 58 28.03 -13.52 -2.31
C PHE A 58 29.35 -12.77 -2.48
N SER A 59 30.47 -13.47 -2.29
CA SER A 59 31.81 -12.87 -2.33
C SER A 59 32.23 -12.39 -3.73
N ASN A 60 31.60 -12.90 -4.78
CA ASN A 60 31.99 -12.63 -6.17
C ASN A 60 31.09 -11.63 -6.90
N ILE A 61 30.16 -10.98 -6.20
CA ILE A 61 29.23 -10.02 -6.82
C ILE A 61 29.54 -8.61 -6.29
N PRO A 62 29.77 -7.62 -7.17
CA PRO A 62 29.98 -6.24 -6.76
C PRO A 62 28.81 -5.70 -5.92
N SER A 63 29.11 -4.86 -4.92
CA SER A 63 28.09 -4.28 -4.04
C SER A 63 27.14 -3.29 -4.72
N ASP A 64 27.51 -2.79 -5.89
CA ASP A 64 26.75 -1.87 -6.75
C ASP A 64 26.06 -2.57 -7.92
N TYR A 65 26.03 -3.92 -7.91
CA TYR A 65 25.41 -4.72 -8.95
C TYR A 65 23.93 -4.33 -9.15
N SER A 66 23.59 -3.94 -10.38
CA SER A 66 22.22 -3.56 -10.76
C SER A 66 21.86 -4.12 -12.12
N GLU A 67 20.86 -4.99 -12.17
CA GLU A 67 20.39 -5.62 -13.40
C GLU A 67 18.88 -5.75 -13.44
N ASP A 68 18.28 -5.68 -14.64
CA ASP A 68 16.85 -5.89 -14.84
C ASP A 68 16.50 -7.37 -14.60
N PHE A 69 15.56 -7.64 -13.69
CA PHE A 69 15.10 -8.97 -13.37
C PHE A 69 13.64 -9.17 -13.76
N ARG A 70 13.40 -10.04 -14.73
CA ARG A 70 12.05 -10.30 -15.27
C ARG A 70 11.34 -11.50 -14.64
N GLY A 71 12.03 -12.24 -13.78
CA GLY A 71 11.55 -13.48 -13.16
C GLY A 71 10.65 -13.27 -11.94
N LEU A 72 10.45 -12.03 -11.45
CA LEU A 72 9.60 -11.77 -10.32
C LEU A 72 8.24 -11.22 -10.76
N LYS A 73 7.16 -11.88 -10.30
CA LYS A 73 5.79 -11.39 -10.44
C LYS A 73 5.14 -11.41 -9.07
N VAL A 74 4.51 -10.31 -8.70
CA VAL A 74 3.83 -10.16 -7.41
C VAL A 74 2.38 -9.77 -7.66
N ASP A 75 1.46 -10.59 -7.16
CA ASP A 75 0.04 -10.29 -7.10
C ASP A 75 -0.36 -10.08 -5.64
N MET A 76 -0.98 -8.95 -5.35
CA MET A 76 -1.44 -8.59 -4.01
C MET A 76 -2.90 -8.15 -4.06
N LYS A 77 -3.69 -8.62 -3.10
CA LYS A 77 -5.05 -8.13 -2.88
C LYS A 77 -5.34 -8.04 -1.40
N GLY A 78 -6.13 -7.07 -1.00
CA GLY A 78 -6.47 -6.92 0.40
C GLY A 78 -7.60 -5.95 0.67
N LEU A 79 -8.06 -6.05 1.90
CA LEU A 79 -9.10 -5.25 2.50
C LEU A 79 -8.59 -4.72 3.84
N ASN A 80 -8.83 -3.45 4.13
CA ASN A 80 -8.58 -2.84 5.42
C ASN A 80 -9.84 -2.11 5.86
N LEU A 81 -10.36 -2.48 7.03
CA LEU A 81 -11.49 -1.84 7.69
C LEU A 81 -10.99 -1.16 8.96
N TYR A 82 -11.37 0.08 9.20
CA TYR A 82 -10.94 0.81 10.38
C TYR A 82 -12.01 1.74 10.94
N TYR A 83 -11.93 1.96 12.26
CA TYR A 83 -12.81 2.81 13.04
C TYR A 83 -12.08 4.08 13.52
N ILE A 84 -12.77 5.22 13.47
CA ILE A 84 -12.29 6.54 13.85
C ILE A 84 -12.95 6.91 15.18
N PHE A 85 -12.19 6.99 16.28
CA PHE A 85 -12.75 7.21 17.61
C PHE A 85 -13.27 8.62 17.79
N ASN A 86 -12.52 9.64 17.43
CA ASN A 86 -12.91 11.03 17.57
C ASN A 86 -13.65 11.57 16.33
N ASN A 87 -14.62 10.81 15.83
CA ASN A 87 -15.33 11.11 14.59
C ASN A 87 -16.17 12.40 14.61
N ARG A 88 -16.41 13.00 15.78
CA ARG A 88 -17.12 14.26 15.91
C ARG A 88 -16.26 15.48 15.59
N ARG A 89 -14.95 15.41 15.80
CA ARG A 89 -14.00 16.51 15.59
C ARG A 89 -13.02 16.27 14.46
N PHE A 90 -12.59 15.03 14.31
CA PHE A 90 -11.64 14.60 13.29
C PHE A 90 -12.36 14.02 12.06
N SER A 91 -11.92 14.39 10.87
CA SER A 91 -12.54 13.95 9.60
C SER A 91 -11.50 13.50 8.59
N TYR A 92 -11.40 12.19 8.33
CA TYR A 92 -10.69 11.68 7.15
C TYR A 92 -11.33 12.13 5.84
N PRO A 93 -12.67 12.18 5.70
CA PRO A 93 -13.28 12.72 4.48
C PRO A 93 -12.81 14.14 4.11
N ALA A 94 -12.47 14.97 5.09
CA ALA A 94 -11.93 16.31 4.81
C ALA A 94 -10.54 16.27 4.17
N ALA A 95 -9.70 15.30 4.54
CA ALA A 95 -8.33 15.17 4.05
C ALA A 95 -8.22 14.37 2.75
N PHE A 96 -9.04 13.32 2.57
CA PHE A 96 -8.81 12.32 1.53
C PHE A 96 -9.92 12.19 0.48
N SER A 97 -11.16 12.64 0.76
CA SER A 97 -12.28 12.59 -0.20
C SER A 97 -12.93 13.94 -0.47
N GLN A 98 -12.51 15.01 0.22
CA GLN A 98 -12.98 16.40 0.08
C GLN A 98 -14.50 16.58 0.21
N SER A 99 -15.20 15.57 0.72
CA SER A 99 -16.66 15.59 0.89
C SER A 99 -17.13 16.43 2.09
N THR A 100 -16.20 16.79 2.98
CA THR A 100 -16.43 17.66 4.15
C THR A 100 -15.28 18.64 4.34
N ASN A 101 -15.52 19.70 5.13
CA ASN A 101 -14.50 20.66 5.51
C ASN A 101 -14.28 20.63 7.03
N GLN A 102 -13.04 20.41 7.46
CA GLN A 102 -12.63 20.54 8.84
C GLN A 102 -12.02 21.93 9.07
N ARG A 103 -12.52 22.67 10.04
CA ARG A 103 -12.13 24.06 10.32
C ARG A 103 -11.26 24.24 11.54
N ARG A 104 -11.05 23.21 12.33
CA ARG A 104 -10.25 23.21 13.57
C ARG A 104 -9.31 22.03 13.58
N ASN A 105 -8.17 22.21 14.20
CA ASN A 105 -7.23 21.12 14.42
C ASN A 105 -7.90 20.04 15.26
N ALA A 106 -7.71 18.80 14.87
CA ALA A 106 -8.17 17.65 15.63
C ALA A 106 -7.39 16.41 15.28
N GLY A 107 -7.27 15.51 16.25
CA GLY A 107 -6.72 14.19 16.05
C GLY A 107 -7.68 13.10 16.50
N SER A 108 -7.39 11.89 16.10
CA SER A 108 -8.15 10.69 16.47
C SER A 108 -7.26 9.48 16.57
N PHE A 109 -7.52 8.63 17.54
CA PHE A 109 -7.09 7.24 17.47
C PHE A 109 -7.86 6.52 16.39
N ILE A 110 -7.16 5.57 15.74
CA ILE A 110 -7.70 4.74 14.67
C ILE A 110 -7.39 3.30 15.05
N ALA A 111 -8.38 2.44 15.00
CA ALA A 111 -8.19 0.99 15.14
C ALA A 111 -8.77 0.29 13.92
N GLY A 112 -8.12 -0.77 13.45
CA GLY A 112 -8.58 -1.46 12.26
C GLY A 112 -8.13 -2.90 12.17
N LEU A 113 -8.75 -3.60 11.24
CA LEU A 113 -8.48 -4.97 10.85
C LEU A 113 -8.15 -5.00 9.36
N SER A 114 -7.06 -5.67 9.01
CA SER A 114 -6.68 -5.84 7.61
C SER A 114 -6.50 -7.32 7.28
N VAL A 115 -6.93 -7.69 6.09
CA VAL A 115 -6.65 -9.00 5.50
C VAL A 115 -6.06 -8.80 4.11
N SER A 116 -4.98 -9.50 3.81
CA SER A 116 -4.37 -9.46 2.49
C SER A 116 -3.78 -10.80 2.08
N THR A 117 -3.77 -11.06 0.78
CA THR A 117 -3.14 -12.24 0.18
C THR A 117 -2.12 -11.78 -0.83
N HIS A 118 -0.94 -12.38 -0.77
CA HIS A 118 0.19 -12.08 -1.63
C HIS A 118 0.63 -13.36 -2.31
N ASN A 119 0.80 -13.32 -3.63
CA ASN A 119 1.34 -14.41 -4.44
C ASN A 119 2.60 -13.90 -5.14
N LEU A 120 3.72 -14.51 -4.84
CA LEU A 120 5.00 -14.20 -5.47
C LEU A 120 5.42 -15.38 -6.33
N ASN A 121 5.55 -15.16 -7.61
CA ASN A 121 6.15 -16.12 -8.55
C ASN A 121 7.57 -15.66 -8.85
N PHE A 122 8.53 -16.51 -8.53
CA PHE A 122 9.94 -16.24 -8.69
C PHE A 122 10.55 -17.28 -9.61
N ASP A 123 10.91 -16.85 -10.82
CA ASP A 123 11.61 -17.70 -11.77
C ASP A 123 13.12 -17.48 -11.63
N TYR A 124 13.75 -18.36 -10.85
CA TYR A 124 15.18 -18.30 -10.59
C TYR A 124 16.03 -18.62 -11.84
N THR A 125 15.45 -19.25 -12.88
CA THR A 125 16.15 -19.56 -14.11
C THR A 125 16.51 -18.31 -14.93
N LEU A 126 15.76 -17.22 -14.69
CA LEU A 126 15.99 -15.91 -15.29
C LEU A 126 16.97 -15.04 -14.48
N LEU A 127 17.54 -15.56 -13.40
CA LEU A 127 18.61 -14.87 -12.69
C LEU A 127 19.91 -14.90 -13.51
N PRO A 128 20.75 -13.85 -13.39
CA PRO A 128 22.09 -13.86 -13.92
C PRO A 128 22.88 -15.09 -13.49
N GLU A 129 23.68 -15.64 -14.38
CA GLU A 129 24.40 -16.90 -14.17
C GLU A 129 25.27 -16.87 -12.93
N ILE A 130 25.96 -15.78 -12.69
CA ILE A 130 26.80 -15.56 -11.51
C ILE A 130 26.03 -15.69 -10.18
N ILE A 131 24.74 -15.33 -10.15
CA ILE A 131 23.88 -15.49 -8.97
C ILE A 131 23.34 -16.91 -8.90
N ARG A 132 22.91 -17.46 -10.04
CA ARG A 132 22.26 -18.76 -10.15
C ARG A 132 23.21 -19.90 -9.75
N GLU A 133 24.47 -19.84 -10.11
CA GLU A 133 25.48 -20.85 -9.77
C GLU A 133 25.83 -20.88 -8.27
N THR A 134 25.72 -19.72 -7.61
CA THR A 134 26.01 -19.59 -6.20
C THR A 134 24.79 -19.90 -5.30
N MET A 135 23.61 -20.15 -5.88
CA MET A 135 22.37 -20.46 -5.13
C MET A 135 22.38 -21.91 -4.63
N ASN A 136 22.22 -22.07 -3.33
CA ASN A 136 21.96 -23.37 -2.71
C ASN A 136 20.53 -23.85 -3.05
N SER A 137 20.30 -25.17 -3.05
CA SER A 137 18.97 -25.77 -3.32
C SER A 137 17.85 -25.18 -2.47
N GLY A 138 18.10 -24.85 -1.20
CA GLY A 138 17.13 -24.20 -0.31
C GLY A 138 16.73 -22.77 -0.71
N MET A 139 17.43 -22.13 -1.64
CA MET A 139 17.13 -20.81 -2.20
C MET A 139 16.34 -20.87 -3.48
N LYS A 140 16.20 -22.02 -4.11
CA LYS A 140 15.48 -22.24 -5.36
C LYS A 140 13.97 -22.32 -5.12
N VAL A 141 13.37 -21.18 -4.80
CA VAL A 141 11.93 -21.03 -4.55
C VAL A 141 11.24 -20.65 -5.85
N LYS A 142 10.13 -21.32 -6.18
CA LYS A 142 9.31 -21.03 -7.37
C LYS A 142 8.11 -20.14 -7.03
N HIS A 143 7.44 -20.43 -5.93
CA HIS A 143 6.21 -19.75 -5.58
C HIS A 143 6.10 -19.56 -4.06
N ILE A 144 5.77 -18.36 -3.66
CA ILE A 144 5.45 -18.02 -2.26
C ILE A 144 4.05 -17.45 -2.23
N LYS A 145 3.16 -18.11 -1.52
CA LYS A 145 1.82 -17.58 -1.22
C LYS A 145 1.71 -17.33 0.26
N TYR A 146 1.37 -16.11 0.67
CA TYR A 146 1.07 -15.83 2.06
C TYR A 146 -0.20 -15.02 2.23
N THR A 147 -0.90 -15.32 3.32
CA THR A 147 -2.05 -14.56 3.79
C THR A 147 -1.65 -13.85 5.07
N ASN A 148 -1.99 -12.57 5.13
CA ASN A 148 -1.71 -11.68 6.23
C ASN A 148 -3.03 -11.25 6.86
N LEU A 149 -3.19 -11.49 8.16
CA LEU A 149 -4.27 -10.97 8.99
C LEU A 149 -3.63 -10.03 10.02
N SER A 150 -4.03 -8.76 10.05
CA SER A 150 -3.41 -7.79 10.95
C SER A 150 -4.41 -6.93 11.69
N LEU A 151 -4.07 -6.63 12.94
CA LEU A 151 -4.74 -5.64 13.77
C LEU A 151 -3.87 -4.39 13.79
N ASN A 152 -4.44 -3.25 13.42
CA ASN A 152 -3.75 -1.97 13.44
C ASN A 152 -4.37 -1.03 14.47
N PHE A 153 -3.50 -0.27 15.14
CA PHE A 153 -3.90 0.77 16.07
C PHE A 153 -2.91 1.92 15.96
N GLY A 154 -3.42 3.12 15.75
CA GLY A 154 -2.56 4.27 15.53
C GLY A 154 -3.26 5.58 15.77
N TYR A 155 -2.63 6.64 15.30
CA TYR A 155 -3.11 8.01 15.49
C TYR A 155 -3.06 8.79 14.18
N ALA A 156 -4.07 9.62 13.99
CA ALA A 156 -4.16 10.56 12.88
C ALA A 156 -4.40 11.98 13.39
N TYR A 157 -3.77 12.93 12.75
CA TYR A 157 -3.91 14.35 13.09
C TYR A 157 -4.17 15.19 11.84
N ASN A 158 -5.21 16.04 11.92
CA ASN A 158 -5.55 17.04 10.94
C ASN A 158 -5.13 18.42 11.44
N TRP A 159 -4.20 19.04 10.75
CA TRP A 159 -3.73 20.39 11.01
C TRP A 159 -4.34 21.35 9.99
N VAL A 160 -5.18 22.26 10.47
CA VAL A 160 -5.74 23.38 9.71
C VAL A 160 -4.80 24.56 9.84
N PHE A 161 -3.87 24.71 8.92
CA PHE A 161 -2.78 25.69 9.00
C PHE A 161 -3.10 27.03 8.35
N ALA A 162 -4.15 27.07 7.51
CA ALA A 162 -4.64 28.32 6.91
C ALA A 162 -6.15 28.18 6.58
N ARG A 163 -6.77 29.29 6.19
CA ARG A 163 -8.17 29.27 5.77
C ARG A 163 -8.36 28.33 4.59
N ASN A 164 -9.23 27.33 4.76
CA ASN A 164 -9.53 26.28 3.78
C ASN A 164 -8.35 25.33 3.45
N CYS A 165 -7.25 25.39 4.19
CA CYS A 165 -6.08 24.55 4.01
C CYS A 165 -5.96 23.56 5.16
N LEU A 166 -5.81 22.27 4.85
CA LEU A 166 -5.68 21.19 5.81
C LEU A 166 -4.52 20.27 5.40
N ALA A 167 -3.69 19.90 6.37
CA ALA A 167 -2.74 18.81 6.25
C ALA A 167 -3.14 17.68 7.20
N CYS A 168 -3.02 16.45 6.76
CA CYS A 168 -3.28 15.25 7.55
C CYS A 168 -2.06 14.36 7.55
N LEU A 169 -1.73 13.83 8.73
CA LEU A 169 -0.77 12.74 8.89
C LEU A 169 -1.38 11.67 9.78
N SER A 170 -1.23 10.42 9.35
CA SER A 170 -1.72 9.24 10.07
C SER A 170 -0.68 8.14 10.02
N ILE A 171 -0.38 7.56 11.17
CA ILE A 171 0.56 6.44 11.31
C ILE A 171 -0.15 5.36 12.11
N ASN A 172 -0.30 4.18 11.51
CA ASN A 172 -0.99 3.04 12.10
C ASN A 172 -0.07 1.81 12.04
N PRO A 173 0.71 1.53 13.09
CA PRO A 173 1.37 0.25 13.25
C PRO A 173 0.34 -0.87 13.32
N ALA A 174 0.71 -2.03 12.82
CA ALA A 174 -0.14 -3.21 12.75
C ALA A 174 0.63 -4.46 13.18
N VAL A 175 0.05 -5.24 14.08
CA VAL A 175 0.53 -6.58 14.39
C VAL A 175 -0.11 -7.55 13.42
N ALA A 176 0.72 -8.22 12.65
CA ALA A 176 0.35 -9.04 11.53
C ALA A 176 0.67 -10.51 11.78
N TYR A 177 -0.35 -11.36 11.72
CA TYR A 177 -0.19 -12.81 11.67
C TYR A 177 -0.17 -13.28 10.23
N LYS A 178 0.95 -13.87 9.81
CA LYS A 178 1.19 -14.32 8.44
C LYS A 178 1.26 -15.83 8.37
N THR A 179 0.48 -16.41 7.47
CA THR A 179 0.56 -17.83 7.11
C THR A 179 1.07 -17.94 5.69
N SER A 180 2.20 -18.59 5.49
CA SER A 180 2.83 -18.73 4.19
C SER A 180 3.01 -20.17 3.78
N ARG A 181 2.85 -20.42 2.48
CA ARG A 181 3.17 -21.66 1.79
C ARG A 181 4.26 -21.36 0.76
N ILE A 182 5.34 -22.11 0.84
CA ILE A 182 6.48 -21.98 -0.07
C ILE A 182 6.56 -23.25 -0.89
N GLU A 183 6.54 -23.08 -2.21
CA GLU A 183 6.77 -24.14 -3.19
C GLU A 183 8.19 -24.03 -3.72
N LYS A 184 9.00 -25.03 -3.42
CA LYS A 184 10.38 -25.12 -3.86
C LYS A 184 10.51 -25.77 -5.25
N ALA A 185 11.65 -25.56 -5.89
CA ALA A 185 11.97 -26.23 -7.14
C ALA A 185 12.38 -27.68 -6.86
N GLU A 186 11.93 -28.60 -7.74
CA GLU A 186 12.38 -30.00 -7.84
C GLU A 186 12.38 -30.82 -6.55
N GLY A 187 11.27 -31.54 -6.30
CA GLY A 187 11.22 -32.68 -5.36
C GLY A 187 11.24 -32.35 -3.87
N GLU A 188 11.44 -31.11 -3.48
CA GLU A 188 11.39 -30.72 -2.08
C GLU A 188 9.96 -30.49 -1.57
N LYS A 189 9.69 -30.91 -0.33
CA LYS A 189 8.38 -30.77 0.31
C LYS A 189 7.98 -29.30 0.46
N ASN A 190 6.70 -29.01 0.20
CA ASN A 190 6.11 -27.72 0.49
C ASN A 190 6.19 -27.40 1.98
N GLU A 191 6.62 -26.20 2.30
CA GLU A 191 6.81 -25.78 3.69
C GLU A 191 5.73 -24.76 4.08
N TRP A 192 5.15 -24.97 5.27
CA TRP A 192 4.19 -24.04 5.87
C TRP A 192 4.84 -23.30 7.02
N TYR A 193 4.68 -21.99 7.03
CA TYR A 193 5.22 -21.13 8.08
C TYR A 193 4.17 -20.21 8.62
N LYS A 194 4.29 -19.94 9.92
CA LYS A 194 3.48 -18.96 10.64
C LYS A 194 4.44 -17.94 11.24
N ASN A 195 4.16 -16.66 11.04
CA ASN A 195 5.01 -15.57 11.54
C ASN A 195 4.16 -14.44 12.08
N ILE A 196 4.67 -13.75 13.09
CA ILE A 196 4.13 -12.50 13.60
C ILE A 196 5.09 -11.40 13.21
N ASN A 197 4.61 -10.36 12.56
CA ASN A 197 5.40 -9.22 12.11
C ASN A 197 4.72 -7.91 12.46
N ILE A 198 5.47 -6.82 12.40
CA ILE A 198 4.95 -5.47 12.53
C ILE A 198 4.92 -4.85 11.13
N ASP A 199 3.74 -4.48 10.69
CA ASP A 199 3.53 -3.75 9.44
C ASP A 199 3.14 -2.29 9.77
N PHE A 200 3.23 -1.38 8.79
CA PHE A 200 2.83 0.01 8.97
C PHE A 200 1.88 0.45 7.86
N ILE A 201 0.87 1.21 8.24
CA ILE A 201 -0.01 1.93 7.31
C ILE A 201 0.17 3.41 7.58
N VAL A 202 0.71 4.13 6.60
CA VAL A 202 0.95 5.58 6.69
C VAL A 202 0.06 6.29 5.69
N ARG A 203 -0.60 7.35 6.12
CA ARG A 203 -1.35 8.24 5.25
C ARG A 203 -0.92 9.67 5.48
N ALA A 204 -0.71 10.40 4.40
CA ALA A 204 -0.47 11.83 4.42
C ALA A 204 -1.35 12.51 3.39
N GLY A 205 -1.80 13.71 3.66
CA GLY A 205 -2.59 14.50 2.72
C GLY A 205 -2.42 15.98 2.96
N ILE A 206 -2.50 16.75 1.89
CA ILE A 206 -2.60 18.19 1.94
C ILE A 206 -3.69 18.62 0.97
N VAL A 207 -4.60 19.47 1.42
CA VAL A 207 -5.74 19.90 0.63
C VAL A 207 -6.10 21.36 0.88
N TYR A 208 -6.41 22.06 -0.19
CA TYR A 208 -7.17 23.29 -0.20
C TYR A 208 -8.61 22.98 -0.60
N ASN A 209 -9.59 23.35 0.22
CA ASN A 209 -11.01 23.13 -0.08
C ASN A 209 -11.86 24.29 0.43
N ASN A 210 -12.31 25.14 -0.47
CA ASN A 210 -13.19 26.29 -0.17
C ASN A 210 -14.68 25.94 -0.30
N SER A 211 -15.05 24.67 -0.30
CA SER A 211 -16.38 24.11 -0.50
C SER A 211 -16.90 24.16 -1.95
N LYS A 212 -16.38 25.01 -2.80
CA LYS A 212 -16.73 25.07 -4.23
C LYS A 212 -15.66 24.41 -5.10
N TYR A 213 -14.40 24.74 -4.85
CA TYR A 213 -13.25 24.17 -5.53
C TYR A 213 -12.35 23.50 -4.53
N PHE A 214 -11.69 22.42 -4.92
CA PHE A 214 -10.68 21.77 -4.14
C PHE A 214 -9.50 21.34 -5.00
N VAL A 215 -8.32 21.35 -4.39
CA VAL A 215 -7.09 20.83 -4.95
C VAL A 215 -6.27 20.21 -3.83
N GLY A 216 -5.62 19.11 -4.09
CA GLY A 216 -4.80 18.48 -3.06
C GLY A 216 -3.94 17.35 -3.58
N SER A 217 -3.19 16.80 -2.64
CA SER A 217 -2.39 15.60 -2.84
C SER A 217 -2.55 14.68 -1.64
N SER A 218 -2.57 13.39 -1.87
CA SER A 218 -2.62 12.38 -0.83
C SER A 218 -1.65 11.24 -1.12
N PHE A 219 -1.09 10.70 -0.07
CA PHE A 219 -0.21 9.54 -0.08
C PHE A 219 -0.74 8.49 0.88
N VAL A 220 -0.77 7.25 0.43
CA VAL A 220 -1.06 6.07 1.26
C VAL A 220 0.05 5.07 1.05
N GLY A 221 0.82 4.80 2.10
CA GLY A 221 1.89 3.81 2.12
C GLY A 221 1.53 2.63 3.02
N ARG A 222 1.94 1.44 2.63
CA ARG A 222 1.80 0.20 3.41
C ARG A 222 3.08 -0.59 3.31
N THR A 223 3.54 -1.11 4.45
CA THR A 223 4.67 -2.03 4.51
C THR A 223 4.16 -3.42 4.86
N TYR A 224 4.80 -4.44 4.31
CA TYR A 224 4.51 -5.84 4.56
C TYR A 224 5.85 -6.57 4.64
N ASP A 225 6.44 -6.59 5.82
CA ASP A 225 7.72 -7.24 6.02
C ASP A 225 7.53 -8.74 6.22
N TYR A 226 8.38 -9.53 5.59
CA TYR A 226 8.42 -10.97 5.75
C TYR A 226 9.82 -11.38 6.19
N TYR A 227 9.94 -11.85 7.43
CA TYR A 227 11.20 -12.30 7.99
C TYR A 227 11.24 -13.82 8.12
N ARG A 228 12.32 -14.40 7.68
CA ARG A 228 12.67 -15.79 7.90
C ARG A 228 14.15 -15.90 8.26
N LYS A 229 14.55 -16.98 8.98
CA LYS A 229 15.92 -17.21 9.45
C LYS A 229 16.99 -17.10 8.36
N ASN A 230 16.64 -17.44 7.10
CA ASN A 230 17.55 -17.42 5.94
C ASN A 230 17.07 -16.49 4.79
N PHE A 231 15.96 -15.79 4.97
CA PHE A 231 15.37 -14.97 3.92
C PHE A 231 14.50 -13.87 4.53
N SER A 232 14.77 -12.64 4.17
CA SER A 232 13.89 -11.51 4.50
C SER A 232 13.41 -10.84 3.23
N LEU A 233 12.13 -10.53 3.19
CA LEU A 233 11.51 -9.78 2.10
C LEU A 233 10.83 -8.56 2.69
N ASN A 234 11.38 -7.39 2.42
CA ASN A 234 10.73 -6.12 2.72
C ASN A 234 9.89 -5.74 1.52
N ASN A 235 8.58 -5.76 1.69
CA ASN A 235 7.65 -5.39 0.65
C ASN A 235 6.83 -4.19 1.11
N GLY A 236 6.99 -3.09 0.41
CA GLY A 236 6.23 -1.88 0.67
C GLY A 236 5.69 -1.30 -0.63
N PHE A 237 4.54 -0.68 -0.55
CA PHE A 237 4.02 0.08 -1.67
C PHE A 237 3.33 1.36 -1.19
N GLY A 238 3.36 2.36 -2.05
CA GLY A 238 2.71 3.63 -1.80
C GLY A 238 2.00 4.13 -3.05
N THR A 239 0.86 4.76 -2.84
CA THR A 239 0.09 5.46 -3.89
C THR A 239 0.10 6.94 -3.59
N LEU A 240 0.62 7.73 -4.51
CA LEU A 240 0.54 9.19 -4.50
C LEU A 240 -0.52 9.63 -5.51
N GLN A 241 -1.46 10.42 -5.03
CA GLN A 241 -2.53 10.98 -5.86
C GLN A 241 -2.48 12.50 -5.80
N VAL A 242 -2.64 13.15 -6.94
CA VAL A 242 -2.86 14.59 -7.05
C VAL A 242 -4.22 14.77 -7.73
N TYR A 243 -5.03 15.63 -7.15
CA TYR A 243 -6.41 15.81 -7.60
C TYR A 243 -6.84 17.28 -7.54
N ALA A 244 -7.74 17.64 -8.42
CA ALA A 244 -8.45 18.90 -8.40
C ALA A 244 -9.89 18.66 -8.83
N GLY A 245 -10.81 19.46 -8.32
CA GLY A 245 -12.20 19.30 -8.65
C GLY A 245 -13.09 20.44 -8.12
N PHE A 246 -14.36 20.29 -8.37
CA PHE A 246 -15.37 21.23 -7.89
C PHE A 246 -16.64 20.50 -7.47
N ASN A 247 -17.35 21.10 -6.49
CA ASN A 247 -18.58 20.55 -5.96
C ASN A 247 -19.80 21.15 -6.66
N PHE A 248 -20.67 20.30 -7.15
CA PHE A 248 -21.97 20.70 -7.66
C PHE A 248 -22.96 20.83 -6.50
N TYR A 249 -23.58 21.98 -6.36
CA TYR A 249 -24.65 22.16 -5.40
C TYR A 249 -26.00 22.02 -6.07
N LEU A 250 -26.92 21.27 -5.46
CA LEU A 250 -28.30 21.25 -5.87
C LEU A 250 -28.92 22.66 -5.71
N LYS A 251 -29.72 23.08 -6.67
CA LYS A 251 -30.49 24.35 -6.61
C LYS A 251 -31.27 24.42 -5.28
N LYS A 252 -31.48 25.64 -4.75
CA LYS A 252 -32.17 25.87 -3.49
C LYS A 252 -33.53 25.15 -3.36
N GLU A 253 -34.28 25.06 -4.46
CA GLU A 253 -35.59 24.39 -4.55
C GLU A 253 -35.52 22.87 -4.24
N TYR A 254 -34.51 22.18 -4.70
CA TYR A 254 -34.31 20.77 -4.40
C TYR A 254 -33.85 20.53 -2.96
N ARG A 255 -33.21 21.52 -2.33
CA ARG A 255 -32.82 21.46 -0.91
C ARG A 255 -34.04 21.55 0.00
N LYS A 256 -35.02 22.44 -0.29
CA LYS A 256 -36.27 22.54 0.47
C LYS A 256 -37.07 21.24 0.41
N LYS A 257 -37.34 20.69 -0.75
CA LYS A 257 -38.07 19.42 -0.90
C LYS A 257 -37.41 18.23 -0.18
N LYS A 258 -36.08 18.21 -0.08
CA LYS A 258 -35.36 17.14 0.64
C LYS A 258 -35.37 17.31 2.15
N SER A 259 -35.43 18.54 2.67
CA SER A 259 -35.63 18.86 4.07
C SER A 259 -37.04 18.47 4.54
N GLU A 260 -38.06 18.90 3.81
CA GLU A 260 -39.47 18.61 4.09
C GLU A 260 -39.78 17.10 4.08
N ARG A 261 -39.10 16.29 3.23
CA ARG A 261 -39.23 14.83 3.26
C ARG A 261 -38.54 14.14 4.43
N ARG A 262 -37.55 14.78 5.08
CA ARG A 262 -36.89 14.23 6.26
C ARG A 262 -37.64 14.49 7.57
N ASP A 263 -38.46 15.53 7.59
CA ASP A 263 -39.27 15.91 8.76
C ASP A 263 -40.63 15.19 8.78
N THR A 264 -40.88 14.31 7.77
CA THR A 264 -42.16 13.54 7.65
C THR A 264 -42.00 12.04 7.95
N PHE A 265 -40.83 11.60 8.51
CA PHE A 265 -40.63 10.22 8.98
C PHE A 265 -40.14 10.19 10.44
#